data_4e70beef6cf92608aaa1a5618101622b
#
_entry.id   4e70beef6cf92608aaa1a5618101622b
#
_cell.length_a   1.000
_cell.length_b   1.000
_cell.length_c   1.000
_cell.angle_alpha   90.00
_cell.angle_beta   90.00
_cell.angle_gamma   90.00
#
_symmetry.space_group_name_H-M   'P 1'
#
loop_
_entity.id
_entity.type
_entity.pdbx_description
1 polymer ?
#
loop_
_entity_poly.entity_id
_entity_poly.type
_entity_poly.pdbx_seq_one_letter_code
_entity_poly.pdbx_strand_id
1 'polypeptide(L)'
;QVGCIIGPTSGETDLQELCDRAVAALKKAFDLEDPAQDTPPLLEDDPNLAPVCGVALDAKQSQIAIRQVPDRPGMAAQVFEKLAEDGISVDMIIQSQRRETKDGVPTRDIAFTLAESDVDTATQRLRGMATEEGWGAIAVSREIAKVSIVGMGMAARPGVAAQMFQALADRGINIHTITTSAIKVSCVIGRDRGKEAVKAIHDKFGLEQPPGGADPTNT
;
A
#
# COMPACT_ATOMS: atom_id res chain seq x y z
N GLN A 1 2.62 8.86 -18.30
CA GLN A 1 1.28 9.35 -17.85
C GLN A 1 0.23 8.45 -18.44
N VAL A 2 -0.30 7.52 -17.66
CA VAL A 2 -1.46 6.72 -18.04
C VAL A 2 -2.69 7.53 -17.64
N GLY A 3 -3.32 8.19 -18.60
CA GLY A 3 -4.56 8.92 -18.38
C GLY A 3 -5.72 7.95 -18.31
N CYS A 4 -6.39 7.89 -17.16
CA CYS A 4 -7.67 7.22 -17.03
C CYS A 4 -8.75 8.08 -17.70
N ILE A 5 -9.36 7.61 -18.78
CA ILE A 5 -10.47 8.31 -19.44
C ILE A 5 -11.75 7.83 -18.78
N ILE A 6 -12.28 8.64 -17.86
CA ILE A 6 -13.66 8.49 -17.37
C ILE A 6 -14.54 9.36 -18.24
N GLY A 7 -15.32 8.74 -19.14
CA GLY A 7 -16.36 9.42 -19.92
C GLY A 7 -17.63 9.64 -19.09
N PRO A 8 -18.49 10.62 -19.44
CA PRO A 8 -19.70 10.94 -18.69
C PRO A 8 -20.71 9.79 -18.76
N THR A 9 -21.15 9.35 -17.58
CA THR A 9 -22.20 8.35 -17.41
C THR A 9 -23.58 8.97 -17.61
N SER A 10 -24.19 8.72 -18.76
CA SER A 10 -25.65 8.85 -18.94
C SER A 10 -26.13 7.61 -19.70
N GLY A 11 -26.76 6.69 -18.99
CA GLY A 11 -27.35 5.47 -19.53
C GLY A 11 -26.65 4.22 -19.05
N GLU A 12 -27.41 3.17 -18.77
CA GLU A 12 -26.93 1.84 -18.38
C GLU A 12 -25.94 1.29 -19.42
N THR A 13 -24.67 1.58 -19.25
CA THR A 13 -23.62 0.92 -20.02
C THR A 13 -23.16 -0.27 -19.22
N ASP A 14 -23.29 -1.46 -19.78
CA ASP A 14 -22.84 -2.71 -19.19
C ASP A 14 -21.36 -2.59 -18.82
N LEU A 15 -21.03 -2.87 -17.57
CA LEU A 15 -19.65 -2.90 -17.06
C LEU A 15 -18.72 -3.76 -17.94
N GLN A 16 -19.27 -4.80 -18.54
CA GLN A 16 -18.56 -5.67 -19.47
C GLN A 16 -18.16 -4.91 -20.74
N GLU A 17 -19.05 -4.13 -21.33
CA GLU A 17 -18.76 -3.30 -22.50
C GLU A 17 -17.69 -2.23 -22.22
N LEU A 18 -17.72 -1.63 -21.01
CA LEU A 18 -16.68 -0.69 -20.57
C LEU A 18 -15.31 -1.36 -20.41
N CYS A 19 -15.28 -2.55 -19.83
CA CYS A 19 -14.04 -3.34 -19.71
C CYS A 19 -13.50 -3.71 -21.10
N ASP A 20 -14.35 -4.18 -22.00
CA ASP A 20 -13.94 -4.59 -23.36
C ASP A 20 -13.39 -3.39 -24.16
N ARG A 21 -14.01 -2.23 -24.04
CA ARG A 21 -13.51 -0.98 -24.65
C ARG A 21 -12.19 -0.52 -24.05
N ALA A 22 -12.02 -0.63 -22.75
CA ALA A 22 -10.75 -0.29 -22.09
C ALA A 22 -9.62 -1.24 -22.52
N VAL A 23 -9.91 -2.54 -22.61
CA VAL A 23 -8.97 -3.55 -23.10
C VAL A 23 -8.62 -3.30 -24.56
N ALA A 24 -9.58 -3.00 -25.41
CA ALA A 24 -9.35 -2.68 -26.83
C ALA A 24 -8.50 -1.40 -27.00
N ALA A 25 -8.75 -0.37 -26.18
CA ALA A 25 -7.96 0.87 -26.19
C ALA A 25 -6.51 0.62 -25.74
N LEU A 26 -6.29 -0.22 -24.73
CA LEU A 26 -4.96 -0.62 -24.27
C LEU A 26 -4.22 -1.43 -25.32
N LYS A 27 -4.90 -2.42 -25.97
CA LYS A 27 -4.33 -3.19 -27.08
C LYS A 27 -3.85 -2.26 -28.21
N LYS A 28 -4.68 -1.31 -28.60
CA LYS A 28 -4.35 -0.34 -29.66
C LYS A 28 -3.21 0.63 -29.27
N ALA A 29 -3.14 1.04 -28.00
CA ALA A 29 -2.12 1.97 -27.53
C ALA A 29 -0.73 1.34 -27.41
N PHE A 30 -0.66 0.02 -27.20
CA PHE A 30 0.58 -0.72 -27.00
C PHE A 30 0.93 -1.65 -28.18
N ASP A 31 0.22 -1.56 -29.30
CA ASP A 31 0.42 -2.40 -30.52
C ASP A 31 0.46 -3.91 -30.22
N LEU A 32 -0.38 -4.33 -29.24
CA LEU A 32 -0.47 -5.71 -28.81
C LEU A 32 -1.41 -6.47 -29.76
N GLU A 33 -0.85 -7.21 -30.69
CA GLU A 33 -1.60 -8.22 -31.45
C GLU A 33 -2.09 -9.34 -30.50
N ASP A 34 -3.21 -9.95 -30.84
CA ASP A 34 -4.08 -10.85 -30.07
C ASP A 34 -3.34 -11.74 -29.03
N PRO A 35 -3.57 -11.57 -27.72
CA PRO A 35 -2.82 -12.29 -26.68
C PRO A 35 -3.19 -13.77 -26.54
N ALA A 36 -4.04 -14.32 -27.42
CA ALA A 36 -4.48 -15.71 -27.30
C ALA A 36 -3.41 -16.74 -27.77
N GLN A 37 -2.31 -16.31 -28.40
CA GLN A 37 -1.29 -17.26 -28.89
C GLN A 37 0.13 -17.03 -28.35
N ASP A 38 0.45 -15.87 -27.77
CA ASP A 38 1.79 -15.56 -27.24
C ASP A 38 1.74 -14.69 -25.99
N THR A 39 0.88 -15.02 -25.04
CA THR A 39 1.09 -14.50 -23.67
C THR A 39 2.32 -15.25 -23.15
N PRO A 40 3.50 -14.59 -23.00
CA PRO A 40 4.59 -15.23 -22.31
C PRO A 40 4.04 -15.64 -20.95
N PRO A 41 4.38 -16.82 -20.41
CA PRO A 41 3.95 -17.23 -19.09
C PRO A 41 4.23 -16.04 -18.19
N LEU A 42 3.18 -15.59 -17.47
CA LEU A 42 3.31 -14.44 -16.57
C LEU A 42 4.58 -14.68 -15.78
N LEU A 43 5.51 -13.72 -15.77
CA LEU A 43 6.81 -13.84 -15.07
C LEU A 43 6.64 -14.25 -13.60
N GLU A 44 5.40 -14.25 -13.12
CA GLU A 44 4.96 -14.70 -11.81
C GLU A 44 5.23 -16.20 -11.55
N ASP A 45 5.26 -17.04 -12.60
CA ASP A 45 5.41 -18.50 -12.48
C ASP A 45 6.85 -19.01 -12.77
N ASP A 46 7.81 -18.14 -13.05
CA ASP A 46 9.20 -18.56 -13.23
C ASP A 46 9.82 -18.94 -11.88
N PRO A 47 10.12 -20.22 -11.63
CA PRO A 47 10.71 -20.67 -10.38
C PRO A 47 12.11 -20.09 -10.12
N ASN A 48 12.77 -19.56 -11.16
CA ASN A 48 14.11 -18.98 -11.08
C ASN A 48 14.06 -17.46 -10.78
N LEU A 49 12.90 -16.84 -10.89
CA LEU A 49 12.77 -15.42 -10.57
C LEU A 49 12.79 -15.21 -9.05
N ALA A 50 13.71 -14.38 -8.56
CA ALA A 50 13.72 -14.02 -7.15
C ALA A 50 12.39 -13.32 -6.77
N PRO A 51 11.66 -13.80 -5.75
CA PRO A 51 10.36 -13.24 -5.40
C PRO A 51 10.43 -11.79 -4.90
N VAL A 52 11.61 -11.38 -4.44
CA VAL A 52 11.90 -10.02 -3.98
C VAL A 52 13.08 -9.50 -4.78
N CYS A 53 12.91 -8.39 -5.45
CA CYS A 53 13.94 -7.73 -6.24
C CYS A 53 14.50 -6.47 -5.60
N GLY A 54 13.89 -5.99 -4.50
CA GLY A 54 14.37 -4.81 -3.83
C GLY A 54 13.70 -4.53 -2.49
N VAL A 55 14.38 -3.72 -1.68
CA VAL A 55 13.88 -3.16 -0.44
C VAL A 55 13.95 -1.64 -0.51
N ALA A 56 12.89 -0.96 -0.10
CA ALA A 56 12.79 0.50 -0.08
C ALA A 56 12.46 1.01 1.32
N LEU A 57 13.04 2.15 1.69
CA LEU A 57 12.77 2.87 2.93
C LEU A 57 12.22 4.25 2.63
N ASP A 58 11.06 4.57 3.20
CA ASP A 58 10.54 5.92 3.26
C ASP A 58 10.51 6.38 4.74
N ALA A 59 11.44 7.23 5.10
CA ALA A 59 11.60 7.74 6.47
C ALA A 59 10.88 9.10 6.68
N LYS A 60 10.27 9.67 5.63
CA LYS A 60 9.54 10.94 5.68
C LYS A 60 8.03 10.73 5.71
N GLN A 61 7.61 9.76 6.48
CA GLN A 61 6.20 9.41 6.66
C GLN A 61 5.72 9.77 8.07
N SER A 62 4.46 10.12 8.14
CA SER A 62 3.71 10.26 9.40
C SER A 62 2.43 9.44 9.31
N GLN A 63 1.86 9.08 10.45
CA GLN A 63 0.59 8.37 10.51
C GLN A 63 -0.42 9.23 11.28
N ILE A 64 -1.64 9.30 10.75
CA ILE A 64 -2.79 9.88 11.44
C ILE A 64 -3.80 8.77 11.68
N ALA A 65 -4.37 8.72 12.87
CA ALA A 65 -5.48 7.86 13.22
C ALA A 65 -6.66 8.71 13.70
N ILE A 66 -7.80 8.54 13.04
CA ILE A 66 -9.09 9.14 13.39
C ILE A 66 -9.84 8.11 14.21
N ARG A 67 -10.15 8.45 15.46
CA ARG A 67 -10.86 7.54 16.34
C ARG A 67 -12.38 7.70 16.21
N GLN A 68 -13.09 6.62 16.40
CA GLN A 68 -14.55 6.60 16.54
C GLN A 68 -15.29 7.30 15.39
N VAL A 69 -14.87 7.04 14.15
CA VAL A 69 -15.62 7.46 12.95
C VAL A 69 -16.88 6.60 12.84
N PRO A 70 -18.07 7.16 12.59
CA PRO A 70 -19.29 6.37 12.42
C PRO A 70 -19.14 5.28 11.35
N ASP A 71 -19.54 4.05 11.69
CA ASP A 71 -19.46 2.90 10.76
C ASP A 71 -20.68 2.89 9.81
N ARG A 72 -20.67 3.81 8.85
CA ARG A 72 -21.72 3.95 7.83
C ARG A 72 -21.11 4.23 6.45
N PRO A 73 -21.80 3.88 5.36
CA PRO A 73 -21.33 4.18 4.00
C PRO A 73 -21.03 5.67 3.80
N GLY A 74 -19.97 5.97 3.06
CA GLY A 74 -19.55 7.33 2.71
C GLY A 74 -18.56 7.99 3.67
N MET A 75 -18.35 7.47 4.88
CA MET A 75 -17.44 8.12 5.86
C MET A 75 -16.00 8.20 5.38
N ALA A 76 -15.48 7.11 4.82
CA ALA A 76 -14.13 7.12 4.23
C ALA A 76 -14.04 8.11 3.06
N ALA A 77 -15.05 8.14 2.18
CA ALA A 77 -15.09 9.09 1.05
C ALA A 77 -15.03 10.53 1.57
N GLN A 78 -15.85 10.89 2.56
CA GLN A 78 -15.89 12.22 3.16
C GLN A 78 -14.52 12.63 3.74
N VAL A 79 -13.84 11.73 4.46
CA VAL A 79 -12.52 12.00 5.03
C VAL A 79 -11.49 12.26 3.93
N PHE A 80 -11.38 11.36 2.95
CA PHE A 80 -10.31 11.44 1.95
C PHE A 80 -10.57 12.48 0.88
N GLU A 81 -11.84 12.81 0.58
CA GLU A 81 -12.20 13.94 -0.29
C GLU A 81 -11.71 15.27 0.28
N LYS A 82 -11.90 15.49 1.60
CA LYS A 82 -11.41 16.71 2.26
C LYS A 82 -9.88 16.82 2.27
N LEU A 83 -9.17 15.71 2.42
CA LEU A 83 -7.71 15.72 2.31
C LEU A 83 -7.27 15.99 0.84
N ALA A 84 -7.98 15.43 -0.13
CA ALA A 84 -7.72 15.67 -1.54
C ALA A 84 -7.96 17.13 -1.96
N GLU A 85 -8.99 17.81 -1.41
CA GLU A 85 -9.22 19.25 -1.61
C GLU A 85 -8.01 20.09 -1.18
N ASP A 86 -7.30 19.66 -0.14
CA ASP A 86 -6.07 20.31 0.34
C ASP A 86 -4.80 19.82 -0.40
N GLY A 87 -4.93 18.99 -1.44
CA GLY A 87 -3.83 18.44 -2.22
C GLY A 87 -3.02 17.38 -1.50
N ILE A 88 -3.54 16.80 -0.41
CA ILE A 88 -2.86 15.82 0.44
C ILE A 88 -3.03 14.42 -0.13
N SER A 89 -1.91 13.77 -0.45
CA SER A 89 -1.87 12.37 -0.85
C SER A 89 -1.71 11.46 0.37
N VAL A 90 -2.47 10.37 0.38
CA VAL A 90 -2.39 9.33 1.41
C VAL A 90 -1.87 8.03 0.81
N ASP A 91 -1.18 7.22 1.60
CA ASP A 91 -0.60 5.95 1.12
C ASP A 91 -1.31 4.75 1.77
N MET A 92 -0.85 4.28 2.92
CA MET A 92 -1.44 3.11 3.58
C MET A 92 -2.72 3.52 4.31
N ILE A 93 -3.86 2.95 3.93
CA ILE A 93 -5.14 3.20 4.61
C ILE A 93 -5.58 1.93 5.32
N ILE A 94 -5.93 2.04 6.60
CA ILE A 94 -6.34 0.93 7.44
C ILE A 94 -7.59 1.33 8.20
N GLN A 95 -8.62 0.51 8.09
CA GLN A 95 -9.81 0.63 8.91
C GLN A 95 -9.81 -0.49 9.98
N SER A 96 -10.05 -0.12 11.22
CA SER A 96 -10.10 -1.06 12.33
C SER A 96 -11.20 -2.10 12.13
N GLN A 97 -10.88 -3.39 12.37
CA GLN A 97 -11.88 -4.46 12.44
C GLN A 97 -12.69 -4.38 13.74
N ARG A 98 -12.14 -3.78 14.79
CA ARG A 98 -12.82 -3.58 16.06
C ARG A 98 -13.91 -2.52 15.89
N ARG A 99 -15.14 -2.92 16.18
CA ARG A 99 -16.29 -2.04 16.22
C ARG A 99 -16.52 -1.59 17.65
N GLU A 100 -16.54 -0.30 17.88
CA GLU A 100 -16.90 0.31 19.16
C GLU A 100 -18.27 0.99 19.01
N THR A 101 -18.94 1.27 20.13
CA THR A 101 -20.20 2.01 20.12
C THR A 101 -20.01 3.31 20.89
N LYS A 102 -20.30 4.41 20.24
CA LYS A 102 -20.35 5.74 20.86
C LYS A 102 -21.76 6.27 20.75
N ASP A 103 -22.37 6.60 21.88
CA ASP A 103 -23.74 7.13 21.95
C ASP A 103 -24.77 6.28 21.18
N GLY A 104 -24.62 4.95 21.23
CA GLY A 104 -25.48 4.01 20.51
C GLY A 104 -25.14 3.82 19.01
N VAL A 105 -24.18 4.57 18.48
CA VAL A 105 -23.75 4.47 17.06
C VAL A 105 -22.50 3.62 16.94
N PRO A 106 -22.49 2.57 16.07
CA PRO A 106 -21.28 1.82 15.77
C PRO A 106 -20.22 2.71 15.16
N THR A 107 -18.98 2.58 15.62
CA THR A 107 -17.83 3.36 15.14
C THR A 107 -16.65 2.48 14.85
N ARG A 108 -15.73 2.97 14.00
CA ARG A 108 -14.43 2.37 13.69
C ARG A 108 -13.35 3.43 13.66
N ASP A 109 -12.11 3.01 13.87
CA ASP A 109 -10.96 3.87 13.65
C ASP A 109 -10.50 3.77 12.21
N ILE A 110 -10.10 4.90 11.63
CA ILE A 110 -9.44 4.98 10.32
C ILE A 110 -8.03 5.51 10.55
N ALA A 111 -7.03 4.77 10.11
CA ALA A 111 -5.64 5.21 10.15
C ALA A 111 -5.05 5.23 8.73
N PHE A 112 -4.16 6.17 8.47
CA PHE A 112 -3.47 6.26 7.19
C PHE A 112 -2.10 6.92 7.34
N THR A 113 -1.22 6.69 6.37
CA THR A 113 0.08 7.36 6.29
C THR A 113 0.07 8.43 5.21
N LEU A 114 0.87 9.47 5.43
CA LEU A 114 1.03 10.60 4.53
C LEU A 114 2.46 11.16 4.66
N ALA A 115 2.84 12.04 3.73
CA ALA A 115 4.12 12.75 3.81
C ALA A 115 4.20 13.62 5.08
N GLU A 116 5.37 13.67 5.70
CA GLU A 116 5.59 14.46 6.91
C GLU A 116 5.29 15.96 6.72
N SER A 117 5.50 16.48 5.49
CA SER A 117 5.18 17.86 5.11
C SER A 117 3.70 18.22 5.28
N ASP A 118 2.82 17.26 5.09
CA ASP A 118 1.37 17.50 4.96
C ASP A 118 0.64 17.25 6.28
N VAL A 119 1.34 16.72 7.29
CA VAL A 119 0.74 16.23 8.52
C VAL A 119 0.05 17.34 9.34
N ASP A 120 0.59 18.56 9.35
CA ASP A 120 0.00 19.66 10.10
C ASP A 120 -1.30 20.14 9.44
N THR A 121 -1.31 20.32 8.13
CA THR A 121 -2.50 20.69 7.35
C THR A 121 -3.58 19.62 7.48
N ALA A 122 -3.23 18.35 7.29
CA ALA A 122 -4.15 17.23 7.46
C ALA A 122 -4.75 17.18 8.88
N THR A 123 -3.90 17.35 9.91
CA THR A 123 -4.34 17.31 11.31
C THR A 123 -5.32 18.44 11.62
N GLN A 124 -5.05 19.64 11.14
CA GLN A 124 -5.94 20.79 11.32
C GLN A 124 -7.30 20.55 10.66
N ARG A 125 -7.31 20.09 9.41
CA ARG A 125 -8.52 19.74 8.66
C ARG A 125 -9.36 18.70 9.39
N LEU A 126 -8.73 17.60 9.79
CA LEU A 126 -9.42 16.48 10.44
C LEU A 126 -9.94 16.81 11.84
N ARG A 127 -9.26 17.69 12.59
CA ARG A 127 -9.76 18.16 13.88
C ARG A 127 -11.02 19.01 13.72
N GLY A 128 -11.09 19.85 12.68
CA GLY A 128 -12.30 20.59 12.34
C GLY A 128 -13.47 19.62 12.09
N MET A 129 -13.27 18.67 11.19
CA MET A 129 -14.27 17.65 10.86
C MET A 129 -14.69 16.82 12.08
N ALA A 130 -13.72 16.38 12.89
CA ALA A 130 -14.01 15.59 14.08
C ALA A 130 -14.88 16.36 15.10
N THR A 131 -14.68 17.68 15.21
CA THR A 131 -15.50 18.55 16.08
C THR A 131 -16.92 18.71 15.52
N GLU A 132 -17.06 18.95 14.23
CA GLU A 132 -18.34 19.14 13.55
C GLU A 132 -19.19 17.87 13.56
N GLU A 133 -18.58 16.73 13.27
CA GLU A 133 -19.23 15.42 13.12
C GLU A 133 -19.29 14.61 14.42
N GLY A 134 -18.69 15.11 15.50
CA GLY A 134 -18.68 14.44 16.81
C GLY A 134 -17.81 13.18 16.83
N TRP A 135 -16.75 13.08 16.00
CA TRP A 135 -15.82 11.93 16.01
C TRP A 135 -14.98 11.90 17.29
N GLY A 136 -14.14 10.88 17.42
CA GLY A 136 -13.16 10.79 18.49
C GLY A 136 -11.90 11.62 18.23
N ALA A 137 -10.86 11.35 19.01
CA ALA A 137 -9.59 12.07 18.92
C ALA A 137 -8.84 11.79 17.63
N ILE A 138 -8.11 12.79 17.13
CA ILE A 138 -7.13 12.64 16.07
C ILE A 138 -5.76 12.39 16.73
N ALA A 139 -5.21 11.19 16.52
CA ALA A 139 -3.88 10.80 16.98
C ALA A 139 -2.87 10.92 15.83
N VAL A 140 -1.70 11.49 16.11
CA VAL A 140 -0.62 11.68 15.11
C VAL A 140 0.65 11.01 15.61
N SER A 141 1.26 10.19 14.75
CA SER A 141 2.57 9.59 14.96
C SER A 141 3.55 10.07 13.89
N ARG A 142 4.59 10.81 14.29
CA ARG A 142 5.59 11.38 13.38
C ARG A 142 6.88 10.56 13.33
N GLU A 143 7.16 9.78 14.37
CA GLU A 143 8.38 9.00 14.52
C GLU A 143 8.23 7.61 13.88
N ILE A 144 7.76 7.57 12.64
CA ILE A 144 7.60 6.33 11.88
C ILE A 144 8.40 6.37 10.57
N ALA A 145 8.70 5.17 10.08
CA ALA A 145 9.20 4.95 8.73
C ALA A 145 8.47 3.76 8.09
N LYS A 146 8.34 3.77 6.78
CA LYS A 146 7.79 2.68 6.00
C LYS A 146 8.92 1.94 5.30
N VAL A 147 9.09 0.66 5.61
CA VAL A 147 9.97 -0.25 4.88
C VAL A 147 9.15 -1.20 4.02
N SER A 148 9.56 -1.39 2.78
CA SER A 148 8.82 -2.19 1.81
C SER A 148 9.76 -3.13 1.06
N ILE A 149 9.34 -4.38 0.87
CA ILE A 149 9.90 -5.26 -0.15
C ILE A 149 9.05 -5.17 -1.40
N VAL A 150 9.69 -5.21 -2.56
CA VAL A 150 9.04 -5.21 -3.87
C VAL A 150 9.55 -6.38 -4.71
N GLY A 151 8.68 -6.95 -5.52
CA GLY A 151 9.03 -8.05 -6.42
C GLY A 151 7.81 -8.59 -7.14
N MET A 152 8.03 -9.30 -8.22
CA MET A 152 6.99 -10.00 -8.96
C MET A 152 6.83 -11.43 -8.44
N GLY A 153 5.61 -11.94 -8.44
CA GLY A 153 5.34 -13.32 -8.00
C GLY A 153 5.31 -13.54 -6.48
N MET A 154 5.35 -12.49 -5.66
CA MET A 154 5.27 -12.64 -4.20
C MET A 154 3.95 -13.24 -3.73
N ALA A 155 2.84 -12.95 -4.43
CA ALA A 155 1.52 -13.50 -4.10
C ALA A 155 1.45 -15.01 -4.32
N ALA A 156 2.18 -15.54 -5.30
CA ALA A 156 2.24 -16.97 -5.62
C ALA A 156 3.24 -17.75 -4.76
N ARG A 157 4.08 -17.06 -3.97
CA ARG A 157 5.14 -17.70 -3.16
C ARG A 157 4.86 -17.59 -1.67
N PRO A 158 4.37 -18.67 -1.02
CA PRO A 158 4.17 -18.69 0.42
C PRO A 158 5.46 -18.41 1.18
N GLY A 159 5.38 -17.64 2.26
CA GLY A 159 6.50 -17.40 3.17
C GLY A 159 7.31 -16.13 2.91
N VAL A 160 7.14 -15.42 1.79
CA VAL A 160 7.88 -14.15 1.53
C VAL A 160 7.63 -13.11 2.62
N ALA A 161 6.38 -12.85 2.97
CA ALA A 161 6.04 -11.93 4.06
C ALA A 161 6.60 -12.42 5.41
N ALA A 162 6.52 -13.73 5.69
CA ALA A 162 7.04 -14.31 6.91
C ALA A 162 8.57 -14.10 7.05
N GLN A 163 9.32 -14.24 5.96
CA GLN A 163 10.77 -13.98 5.94
C GLN A 163 11.08 -12.51 6.26
N MET A 164 10.32 -11.57 5.70
CA MET A 164 10.46 -10.14 6.02
C MET A 164 10.20 -9.87 7.51
N PHE A 165 9.11 -10.43 8.05
CA PHE A 165 8.77 -10.25 9.46
C PHE A 165 9.79 -10.90 10.39
N GLN A 166 10.33 -12.07 10.03
CA GLN A 166 11.40 -12.71 10.78
C GLN A 166 12.67 -11.88 10.79
N ALA A 167 13.07 -11.30 9.65
CA ALA A 167 14.23 -10.41 9.58
C ALA A 167 14.11 -9.20 10.51
N LEU A 168 12.92 -8.62 10.62
CA LEU A 168 12.64 -7.53 11.56
C LEU A 168 12.65 -8.01 13.02
N ALA A 169 12.03 -9.16 13.29
CA ALA A 169 11.95 -9.75 14.63
C ALA A 169 13.34 -10.11 15.18
N ASP A 170 14.23 -10.69 14.36
CA ASP A 170 15.60 -11.05 14.72
C ASP A 170 16.44 -9.82 15.17
N ARG A 171 16.02 -8.62 14.75
CA ARG A 171 16.62 -7.34 15.18
C ARG A 171 15.81 -6.64 16.27
N GLY A 172 14.76 -7.26 16.83
CA GLY A 172 13.89 -6.66 17.83
C GLY A 172 13.15 -5.41 17.32
N ILE A 173 12.86 -5.35 16.00
CA ILE A 173 12.13 -4.24 15.37
C ILE A 173 10.65 -4.55 15.41
N ASN A 174 9.90 -3.74 16.17
CA ASN A 174 8.44 -3.88 16.24
C ASN A 174 7.76 -3.31 14.98
N ILE A 175 6.72 -4.02 14.51
CA ILE A 175 5.90 -3.61 13.37
C ILE A 175 4.61 -2.99 13.90
N HIS A 176 4.32 -1.76 13.50
CA HIS A 176 3.09 -1.04 13.90
C HIS A 176 1.93 -1.37 12.96
N THR A 177 2.23 -1.52 11.67
CA THR A 177 1.22 -1.67 10.62
C THR A 177 1.80 -2.49 9.47
N ILE A 178 0.99 -3.32 8.84
CA ILE A 178 1.35 -4.14 7.68
C ILE A 178 0.34 -3.89 6.57
N THR A 179 0.83 -3.74 5.33
CA THR A 179 0.00 -3.82 4.13
C THR A 179 0.66 -4.68 3.08
N THR A 180 -0.14 -5.35 2.28
CA THR A 180 0.32 -6.24 1.22
C THR A 180 -0.42 -5.98 -0.08
N SER A 181 0.28 -6.18 -1.20
CA SER A 181 -0.29 -6.25 -2.54
C SER A 181 0.37 -7.40 -3.31
N ALA A 182 -0.02 -7.63 -4.55
CA ALA A 182 0.58 -8.67 -5.38
C ALA A 182 2.11 -8.51 -5.56
N ILE A 183 2.61 -7.27 -5.53
CA ILE A 183 4.01 -6.94 -5.84
C ILE A 183 4.75 -6.24 -4.71
N LYS A 184 4.12 -6.02 -3.55
CA LYS A 184 4.71 -5.25 -2.45
C LYS A 184 4.19 -5.70 -1.09
N VAL A 185 5.10 -5.87 -0.12
CA VAL A 185 4.77 -5.96 1.30
C VAL A 185 5.41 -4.79 2.01
N SER A 186 4.64 -4.04 2.80
CA SER A 186 5.11 -2.86 3.52
C SER A 186 4.84 -2.98 5.01
N CYS A 187 5.81 -2.55 5.81
CA CYS A 187 5.70 -2.44 7.26
C CYS A 187 5.98 -1.01 7.70
N VAL A 188 5.13 -0.49 8.59
CA VAL A 188 5.41 0.72 9.35
C VAL A 188 6.14 0.32 10.63
N ILE A 189 7.27 0.95 10.89
CA ILE A 189 8.15 0.71 12.03
C ILE A 189 8.57 2.04 12.67
N GLY A 190 9.29 2.01 13.79
CA GLY A 190 9.92 3.19 14.35
C GLY A 190 10.96 3.79 13.41
N ARG A 191 10.97 5.11 13.25
CA ARG A 191 11.85 5.84 12.33
C ARG A 191 13.33 5.58 12.60
N ASP A 192 13.72 5.54 13.86
CA ASP A 192 15.08 5.28 14.34
C ASP A 192 15.63 3.93 13.89
N ARG A 193 14.76 2.95 13.63
CA ARG A 193 15.12 1.59 13.23
C ARG A 193 15.12 1.39 11.70
N GLY A 194 14.78 2.39 10.90
CA GLY A 194 14.60 2.27 9.46
C GLY A 194 15.82 1.72 8.71
N LYS A 195 17.02 2.25 8.95
CA LYS A 195 18.25 1.79 8.29
C LYS A 195 18.62 0.37 8.67
N GLU A 196 18.43 0.01 9.93
CA GLU A 196 18.69 -1.35 10.41
C GLU A 196 17.71 -2.35 9.80
N ALA A 197 16.42 -1.96 9.67
CA ALA A 197 15.40 -2.77 9.02
C ALA A 197 15.74 -3.08 7.56
N VAL A 198 16.14 -2.04 6.79
CA VAL A 198 16.59 -2.24 5.40
C VAL A 198 17.72 -3.24 5.30
N LYS A 199 18.75 -3.08 6.13
CA LYS A 199 19.89 -4.00 6.13
C LYS A 199 19.47 -5.42 6.46
N ALA A 200 18.68 -5.62 7.51
CA ALA A 200 18.20 -6.93 7.92
C ALA A 200 17.40 -7.65 6.83
N ILE A 201 16.52 -6.91 6.16
CA ILE A 201 15.71 -7.44 5.06
C ILE A 201 16.59 -7.73 3.84
N HIS A 202 17.49 -6.82 3.48
CA HIS A 202 18.43 -6.96 2.37
C HIS A 202 19.29 -8.22 2.53
N ASP A 203 19.89 -8.42 3.72
CA ASP A 203 20.66 -9.61 4.05
C ASP A 203 19.80 -10.89 3.97
N LYS A 204 18.56 -10.82 4.49
CA LYS A 204 17.64 -11.98 4.51
C LYS A 204 17.25 -12.48 3.13
N PHE A 205 17.07 -11.58 2.18
CA PHE A 205 16.68 -11.89 0.80
C PHE A 205 17.86 -11.99 -0.17
N GLY A 206 19.11 -11.81 0.29
CA GLY A 206 20.33 -11.94 -0.52
C GLY A 206 20.37 -10.96 -1.70
N LEU A 207 19.89 -9.72 -1.52
CA LEU A 207 19.71 -8.75 -2.61
C LEU A 207 21.03 -8.20 -3.19
N GLU A 208 22.18 -8.55 -2.63
CA GLU A 208 23.53 -8.17 -3.12
C GLU A 208 23.94 -8.94 -4.38
N GLN A 209 23.32 -10.08 -4.65
CA GLN A 209 23.66 -10.87 -5.83
C GLN A 209 22.80 -10.42 -7.01
N PRO A 210 23.42 -10.09 -8.18
CA PRO A 210 22.62 -9.83 -9.39
C PRO A 210 21.82 -11.10 -9.74
N PRO A 211 20.55 -10.97 -10.17
CA PRO A 211 19.77 -12.12 -10.57
C PRO A 211 20.48 -12.84 -11.74
N GLY A 212 20.90 -14.08 -11.53
CA GLY A 212 21.51 -14.93 -12.58
C GLY A 212 22.99 -15.21 -12.47
N GLY A 213 23.66 -14.94 -11.34
CA GLY A 213 25.04 -15.39 -11.08
C GLY A 213 25.08 -16.88 -10.76
N ALA A 214 25.11 -17.75 -11.78
CA ALA A 214 25.54 -19.13 -11.60
C ALA A 214 26.99 -19.11 -11.10
N ASP A 215 27.27 -19.81 -10.00
CA ASP A 215 28.59 -20.01 -9.45
C ASP A 215 29.48 -20.73 -10.48
N PRO A 216 30.59 -20.13 -10.97
CA PRO A 216 31.45 -20.76 -11.96
C PRO A 216 32.41 -21.81 -11.36
N THR A 217 32.24 -22.21 -10.10
CA THR A 217 33.17 -23.13 -9.41
C THR A 217 32.61 -24.54 -9.15
N ASN A 218 31.75 -25.07 -10.03
CA ASN A 218 31.41 -26.48 -9.99
C ASN A 218 31.74 -27.16 -11.33
N THR A 219 33.02 -27.42 -11.51
CA THR A 219 33.51 -28.36 -12.53
C THR A 219 34.42 -29.38 -11.85
#